data_58d2946f186176fa240ee4b97247b67d
#
_entry.id   58d2946f186176fa240ee4b97247b67d
#
_cell.length_a   1.000
_cell.length_b   1.000
_cell.length_c   1.000
_cell.angle_alpha   90.00
_cell.angle_beta   90.00
_cell.angle_gamma   90.00
#
_symmetry.space_group_name_H-M   'P 1'
#
loop_
_entity.id
_entity.type
_entity.pdbx_description
1 polymer ?
#
loop_
_entity_poly.entity_id
_entity_poly.type
_entity_poly.pdbx_seq_one_letter_code
_entity_poly.pdbx_strand_id
1 'polypeptide(L)'
;QAETILRQMDEVQGAKVVFKRYFLSDATNQAPLLSDGNECTVSCIQQPPLDGSKIALWLYLQKGTDIGQMSGSTVVSHNGYQHIWTMGLMDTTAETSYMQTWNTLLTYIDTLKHFDATLERNCIRTWFFVRDVDTQYNGLVKSRRECFLEQGLPPNTHYIASTGIGGTPADPKALVQLGSYAMTGFQPEQQHYLYALSHLNRTIEYGVT
;
A
#
# COMPACT_ATOMS: atom_id res chain seq x y z
N GLN A 1 2.43 -23.46 5.28
CA GLN A 1 3.33 -24.18 4.35
C GLN A 1 4.35 -23.25 3.68
N ALA A 2 3.93 -22.18 2.97
CA ALA A 2 4.85 -21.25 2.29
C ALA A 2 5.86 -20.61 3.26
N GLU A 3 5.42 -20.12 4.40
CA GLU A 3 6.32 -19.56 5.43
C GLU A 3 7.26 -20.60 6.02
N THR A 4 6.80 -21.84 6.20
CA THR A 4 7.64 -22.93 6.70
C THR A 4 8.75 -23.27 5.70
N ILE A 5 8.43 -23.27 4.41
CA ILE A 5 9.41 -23.51 3.33
C ILE A 5 10.41 -22.35 3.28
N LEU A 6 9.94 -21.11 3.33
CA LEU A 6 10.82 -19.93 3.32
C LEU A 6 11.79 -19.93 4.51
N ARG A 7 11.34 -20.30 5.70
CA ARG A 7 12.20 -20.38 6.90
C ARG A 7 13.31 -21.44 6.79
N GLN A 8 13.20 -22.37 5.86
CA GLN A 8 14.21 -23.41 5.58
C GLN A 8 15.27 -22.95 4.55
N MET A 9 15.04 -21.85 3.86
CA MET A 9 16.00 -21.30 2.89
C MET A 9 17.07 -20.49 3.61
N ASP A 10 18.35 -20.76 3.33
CA ASP A 10 19.48 -20.07 3.96
C ASP A 10 19.47 -18.54 3.70
N GLU A 11 19.01 -18.13 2.53
CA GLU A 11 18.92 -16.73 2.14
C GLU A 11 17.99 -15.91 3.02
N VAL A 12 16.98 -16.54 3.63
CA VAL A 12 16.00 -15.85 4.48
C VAL A 12 16.16 -16.13 5.98
N GLN A 13 17.17 -16.91 6.37
CA GLN A 13 17.43 -17.15 7.80
C GLN A 13 17.72 -15.84 8.53
N GLY A 14 17.04 -15.64 9.66
CA GLY A 14 17.12 -14.43 10.46
C GLY A 14 16.38 -13.22 9.86
N ALA A 15 15.71 -13.38 8.71
CA ALA A 15 14.84 -12.36 8.17
C ALA A 15 13.51 -12.29 8.94
N LYS A 16 13.00 -11.07 9.09
CA LYS A 16 11.67 -10.81 9.66
C LYS A 16 10.73 -10.36 8.55
N VAL A 17 9.45 -10.70 8.67
CA VAL A 17 8.42 -10.29 7.70
C VAL A 17 8.06 -8.84 7.95
N VAL A 18 8.08 -8.03 6.90
CA VAL A 18 7.67 -6.63 6.92
C VAL A 18 6.21 -6.47 6.51
N PHE A 19 5.80 -7.13 5.43
CA PHE A 19 4.39 -7.23 5.06
C PHE A 19 4.10 -8.51 4.30
N LYS A 20 2.81 -8.87 4.27
CA LYS A 20 2.24 -9.97 3.48
C LYS A 20 1.20 -9.42 2.53
N ARG A 21 1.23 -9.87 1.28
CA ARG A 21 0.13 -9.63 0.34
C ARG A 21 -0.30 -10.95 -0.27
N TYR A 22 -1.55 -11.29 -0.01
CA TYR A 22 -2.19 -12.47 -0.56
C TYR A 22 -2.98 -12.11 -1.80
N PHE A 23 -2.75 -12.84 -2.88
CA PHE A 23 -3.59 -12.86 -4.07
C PHE A 23 -4.39 -14.14 -4.04
N LEU A 24 -5.72 -14.02 -3.95
CA LEU A 24 -6.62 -15.12 -3.66
C LEU A 24 -7.59 -15.32 -4.82
N SER A 25 -7.97 -16.58 -5.10
CA SER A 25 -8.98 -16.89 -6.10
C SER A 25 -10.40 -16.55 -5.63
N ASP A 26 -10.62 -16.55 -4.31
CA ASP A 26 -11.87 -16.21 -3.63
C ASP A 26 -11.53 -15.56 -2.28
N ALA A 27 -11.27 -14.25 -2.32
CA ALA A 27 -10.76 -13.55 -1.15
C ALA A 27 -11.76 -13.50 0.01
N THR A 28 -13.06 -13.39 -0.28
CA THR A 28 -14.10 -13.33 0.76
C THR A 28 -14.14 -14.60 1.61
N ASN A 29 -14.01 -15.76 0.98
CA ASN A 29 -14.05 -17.04 1.69
C ASN A 29 -12.68 -17.50 2.19
N GLN A 30 -11.59 -17.11 1.53
CA GLN A 30 -10.25 -17.58 1.89
C GLN A 30 -9.55 -16.69 2.93
N ALA A 31 -9.74 -15.36 2.90
CA ALA A 31 -9.05 -14.48 3.84
C ALA A 31 -9.33 -14.79 5.32
N PRO A 32 -10.56 -15.15 5.74
CA PRO A 32 -10.83 -15.54 7.13
C PRO A 32 -10.10 -16.82 7.59
N LEU A 33 -9.61 -17.63 6.64
CA LEU A 33 -8.88 -18.88 6.92
C LEU A 33 -7.37 -18.67 7.08
N LEU A 34 -6.88 -17.45 6.79
CA LEU A 34 -5.48 -17.13 6.94
C LEU A 34 -5.15 -16.92 8.41
N SER A 35 -4.22 -17.70 8.93
CA SER A 35 -3.74 -17.58 10.30
C SER A 35 -2.54 -16.64 10.34
N ASP A 36 -2.78 -15.36 10.09
CA ASP A 36 -1.74 -14.34 10.21
C ASP A 36 -1.67 -13.84 11.66
N GLY A 37 -0.53 -14.09 12.32
CA GLY A 37 -0.23 -13.40 13.57
C GLY A 37 -0.10 -11.89 13.32
N ASN A 38 -0.25 -11.07 14.36
CA ASN A 38 -0.09 -9.61 14.31
C ASN A 38 1.38 -9.18 14.16
N GLU A 39 2.18 -9.94 13.41
CA GLU A 39 3.62 -9.68 13.26
C GLU A 39 3.93 -8.60 12.23
N CYS A 40 3.05 -8.41 11.24
CA CYS A 40 3.21 -7.44 10.17
C CYS A 40 1.85 -7.03 9.58
N THR A 41 1.86 -5.98 8.75
CA THR A 41 0.67 -5.58 7.99
C THR A 41 0.36 -6.56 6.87
N VAL A 42 -0.94 -6.80 6.63
CA VAL A 42 -1.44 -7.79 5.67
C VAL A 42 -2.42 -7.14 4.69
N SER A 43 -2.35 -7.55 3.43
CA SER A 43 -3.29 -7.18 2.37
C SER A 43 -3.83 -8.45 1.71
N CYS A 44 -5.14 -8.58 1.58
CA CYS A 44 -5.81 -9.69 0.90
C CYS A 44 -6.59 -9.17 -0.29
N ILE A 45 -6.24 -9.63 -1.49
CA ILE A 45 -6.81 -9.18 -2.75
C ILE A 45 -7.33 -10.38 -3.53
N GLN A 46 -8.56 -10.29 -4.00
CA GLN A 46 -9.08 -11.25 -4.98
C GLN A 46 -8.52 -10.91 -6.34
N GLN A 47 -7.53 -11.66 -6.71
CA GLN A 47 -6.90 -11.68 -8.03
C GLN A 47 -6.34 -13.09 -8.23
N PRO A 48 -7.06 -13.97 -8.92
CA PRO A 48 -6.65 -15.35 -9.08
C PRO A 48 -5.26 -15.45 -9.73
N PRO A 49 -4.36 -16.26 -9.18
CA PRO A 49 -3.06 -16.53 -9.82
C PRO A 49 -3.23 -17.15 -11.20
N LEU A 50 -2.39 -16.73 -12.15
CA LEU A 50 -2.49 -17.14 -13.56
C LEU A 50 -2.16 -18.64 -13.79
N ASP A 51 -1.43 -19.25 -12.89
CA ASP A 51 -1.06 -20.67 -12.94
C ASP A 51 -2.19 -21.63 -12.46
N GLY A 52 -3.36 -21.06 -12.11
CA GLY A 52 -4.51 -21.80 -11.61
C GLY A 52 -4.42 -22.19 -10.12
N SER A 53 -3.36 -21.81 -9.42
CA SER A 53 -3.29 -21.96 -7.97
C SER A 53 -4.35 -21.09 -7.28
N LYS A 54 -4.72 -21.45 -6.05
CA LYS A 54 -5.76 -20.76 -5.31
C LYS A 54 -5.23 -19.55 -4.54
N ILE A 55 -3.94 -19.51 -4.26
CA ILE A 55 -3.27 -18.52 -3.44
C ILE A 55 -1.89 -18.24 -4.03
N ALA A 56 -1.55 -16.97 -4.19
CA ALA A 56 -0.19 -16.49 -4.31
C ALA A 56 0.14 -15.57 -3.13
N LEU A 57 1.32 -15.70 -2.56
CA LEU A 57 1.79 -14.92 -1.44
C LEU A 57 3.02 -14.12 -1.83
N TRP A 58 2.93 -12.79 -1.72
CA TRP A 58 4.08 -11.91 -1.79
C TRP A 58 4.49 -11.51 -0.37
N LEU A 59 5.70 -11.91 0.01
CA LEU A 59 6.35 -11.54 1.26
C LEU A 59 7.45 -10.51 1.00
N TYR A 60 7.49 -9.48 1.82
CA TYR A 60 8.66 -8.62 1.94
C TYR A 60 9.38 -8.93 3.24
N LEU A 61 10.64 -9.31 3.14
CA LEU A 61 11.48 -9.75 4.24
C LEU A 61 12.68 -8.84 4.39
N GLN A 62 13.11 -8.58 5.62
CA GLN A 62 14.29 -7.77 5.90
C GLN A 62 15.14 -8.36 7.02
N LYS A 63 16.48 -8.26 6.89
CA LYS A 63 17.47 -8.69 7.88
C LYS A 63 18.17 -7.51 8.51
N GLY A 64 18.67 -7.71 9.74
CA GLY A 64 19.57 -6.75 10.39
C GLY A 64 18.92 -5.42 10.75
N THR A 65 17.60 -5.43 10.96
CA THR A 65 16.82 -4.24 11.29
C THR A 65 15.89 -4.49 12.47
N ASP A 66 15.50 -3.42 13.14
CA ASP A 66 14.45 -3.48 14.16
C ASP A 66 13.09 -3.33 13.47
N ILE A 67 12.21 -4.31 13.71
CA ILE A 67 10.86 -4.33 13.15
C ILE A 67 9.84 -4.37 14.28
N GLY A 68 8.87 -3.48 14.21
CA GLY A 68 7.75 -3.39 15.16
C GLY A 68 6.45 -3.01 14.48
N GLN A 69 5.39 -2.97 15.27
CA GLN A 69 4.05 -2.54 14.85
C GLN A 69 3.68 -1.25 15.58
N MET A 70 3.18 -0.27 14.85
CA MET A 70 2.67 0.98 15.42
C MET A 70 1.57 1.55 14.53
N SER A 71 0.44 1.93 15.13
CA SER A 71 -0.70 2.56 14.45
C SER A 71 -1.17 1.83 13.20
N GLY A 72 -1.24 0.49 13.24
CA GLY A 72 -1.67 -0.35 12.12
C GLY A 72 -0.65 -0.50 10.99
N SER A 73 0.58 -0.03 11.21
CA SER A 73 1.68 -0.11 10.24
C SER A 73 2.83 -0.97 10.77
N THR A 74 3.55 -1.64 9.87
CA THR A 74 4.84 -2.24 10.19
C THR A 74 5.92 -1.20 10.02
N VAL A 75 6.72 -1.01 11.04
CA VAL A 75 7.83 -0.04 11.08
C VAL A 75 9.15 -0.78 11.09
N VAL A 76 10.02 -0.43 10.16
CA VAL A 76 11.38 -0.94 10.09
C VAL A 76 12.34 0.19 10.37
N SER A 77 13.15 0.06 11.40
CA SER A 77 14.10 1.09 11.82
C SER A 77 15.54 0.63 11.62
N HIS A 78 16.34 1.45 10.95
CA HIS A 78 17.79 1.27 10.82
C HIS A 78 18.48 2.57 10.40
N ASN A 79 19.70 2.77 10.83
CA ASN A 79 20.56 3.90 10.43
C ASN A 79 19.90 5.29 10.57
N GLY A 80 19.01 5.47 11.55
CA GLY A 80 18.28 6.73 11.75
C GLY A 80 17.04 6.93 10.86
N TYR A 81 16.73 5.98 9.97
CA TYR A 81 15.53 5.99 9.15
C TYR A 81 14.44 5.10 9.74
N GLN A 82 13.19 5.49 9.52
CA GLN A 82 12.03 4.64 9.73
C GLN A 82 11.31 4.41 8.42
N HIS A 83 11.12 3.17 8.04
CA HIS A 83 10.32 2.75 6.89
C HIS A 83 8.97 2.28 7.40
N ILE A 84 7.91 2.95 6.98
CA ILE A 84 6.54 2.75 7.45
C ILE A 84 5.73 2.08 6.34
N TRP A 85 5.29 0.86 6.61
CA TRP A 85 4.52 0.05 5.67
C TRP A 85 3.10 -0.13 6.19
N THR A 86 2.13 0.43 5.49
CA THR A 86 0.70 0.31 5.81
C THR A 86 0.01 -0.46 4.71
N MET A 87 -0.51 -1.64 5.00
CA MET A 87 -1.15 -2.51 4.00
C MET A 87 -2.59 -2.81 4.40
N GLY A 88 -3.44 -3.02 3.39
CA GLY A 88 -4.80 -3.47 3.63
C GLY A 88 -5.75 -2.42 4.18
N LEU A 89 -5.39 -1.13 4.13
CA LEU A 89 -6.25 -0.06 4.63
C LEU A 89 -7.43 0.16 3.69
N MET A 90 -8.64 0.21 4.24
CA MET A 90 -9.89 0.39 3.47
C MET A 90 -10.98 1.01 4.34
N ASP A 91 -11.89 1.73 3.71
CA ASP A 91 -13.18 2.11 4.29
C ASP A 91 -14.28 1.18 3.76
N THR A 92 -15.13 0.71 4.65
CA THR A 92 -16.26 -0.18 4.33
C THR A 92 -17.62 0.43 4.67
N THR A 93 -17.63 1.71 5.04
CA THR A 93 -18.82 2.42 5.51
C THR A 93 -19.50 3.26 4.43
N ALA A 94 -18.71 3.86 3.54
CA ALA A 94 -19.22 4.66 2.44
C ALA A 94 -19.65 3.79 1.24
N GLU A 95 -20.58 4.31 0.44
CA GLU A 95 -21.19 3.56 -0.67
C GLU A 95 -20.46 3.72 -2.00
N THR A 96 -19.63 4.77 -2.16
CA THR A 96 -18.98 5.08 -3.43
C THR A 96 -17.45 4.96 -3.33
N SER A 97 -16.79 4.57 -4.41
CA SER A 97 -15.33 4.50 -4.48
C SER A 97 -14.67 5.86 -4.19
N TYR A 98 -15.32 6.96 -4.57
CA TYR A 98 -14.86 8.31 -4.23
C TYR A 98 -14.78 8.50 -2.71
N MET A 99 -15.88 8.26 -1.99
CA MET A 99 -15.93 8.47 -0.53
C MET A 99 -15.08 7.45 0.21
N GLN A 100 -15.06 6.19 -0.23
CA GLN A 100 -14.18 5.19 0.37
C GLN A 100 -12.70 5.55 0.22
N THR A 101 -12.29 6.04 -0.96
CA THR A 101 -10.92 6.52 -1.17
C THR A 101 -10.61 7.71 -0.28
N TRP A 102 -11.52 8.66 -0.16
CA TRP A 102 -11.38 9.83 0.69
C TRP A 102 -11.16 9.45 2.14
N ASN A 103 -12.06 8.64 2.69
CA ASN A 103 -12.00 8.18 4.08
C ASN A 103 -10.74 7.35 4.36
N THR A 104 -10.36 6.48 3.42
CA THR A 104 -9.13 5.67 3.51
C THR A 104 -7.89 6.55 3.53
N LEU A 105 -7.84 7.59 2.69
CA LEU A 105 -6.72 8.55 2.69
C LEU A 105 -6.67 9.38 3.96
N LEU A 106 -7.80 9.84 4.48
CA LEU A 106 -7.84 10.54 5.78
C LEU A 106 -7.33 9.67 6.92
N THR A 107 -7.74 8.40 6.96
CA THR A 107 -7.24 7.43 7.95
C THR A 107 -5.73 7.22 7.79
N TYR A 108 -5.23 7.16 6.56
CA TYR A 108 -3.79 7.05 6.30
C TYR A 108 -3.02 8.31 6.75
N ILE A 109 -3.55 9.50 6.47
CA ILE A 109 -2.97 10.76 6.92
C ILE A 109 -2.89 10.82 8.45
N ASP A 110 -3.95 10.37 9.14
CA ASP A 110 -3.93 10.28 10.60
C ASP A 110 -2.91 9.26 11.10
N THR A 111 -2.75 8.15 10.40
CA THR A 111 -1.68 7.17 10.68
C THR A 111 -0.30 7.82 10.57
N LEU A 112 -0.04 8.60 9.51
CA LEU A 112 1.24 9.28 9.30
C LEU A 112 1.57 10.28 10.42
N LYS A 113 0.59 10.97 11.01
CA LYS A 113 0.79 11.90 12.13
C LYS A 113 1.43 11.24 13.36
N HIS A 114 1.17 9.96 13.60
CA HIS A 114 1.82 9.23 14.70
C HIS A 114 3.34 9.05 14.52
N PHE A 115 3.83 9.32 13.33
CA PHE A 115 5.25 9.25 12.96
C PHE A 115 5.85 10.62 12.69
N ASP A 116 5.18 11.71 13.06
CA ASP A 116 5.54 13.09 12.70
C ASP A 116 5.74 13.24 11.17
N ALA A 117 4.98 12.48 10.40
CA ALA A 117 5.06 12.39 8.95
C ALA A 117 3.84 13.03 8.27
N THR A 118 4.02 13.47 7.03
CA THR A 118 2.95 14.00 6.17
C THR A 118 2.88 13.23 4.87
N LEU A 119 1.72 13.31 4.21
CA LEU A 119 1.56 12.73 2.88
C LEU A 119 2.55 13.36 1.88
N GLU A 120 2.65 14.69 1.89
CA GLU A 120 3.53 15.45 0.99
C GLU A 120 5.01 15.08 1.13
N ARG A 121 5.53 15.04 2.36
CA ARG A 121 6.97 14.90 2.60
C ARG A 121 7.44 13.46 2.66
N ASN A 122 6.61 12.59 3.19
CA ASN A 122 7.06 11.29 3.66
C ASN A 122 6.49 10.11 2.89
N CYS A 123 5.32 10.26 2.22
CA CYS A 123 4.75 9.18 1.43
C CYS A 123 5.53 9.01 0.13
N ILE A 124 6.15 7.84 -0.03
CA ILE A 124 6.98 7.51 -1.19
C ILE A 124 6.16 6.79 -2.26
N ARG A 125 5.27 5.89 -1.83
CA ARG A 125 4.50 5.07 -2.76
C ARG A 125 3.14 4.67 -2.21
N THR A 126 2.16 4.60 -3.12
CA THR A 126 0.83 4.04 -2.86
C THR A 126 0.46 2.99 -3.90
N TRP A 127 -0.29 1.97 -3.46
CA TRP A 127 -0.94 0.95 -4.29
C TRP A 127 -2.42 0.96 -3.96
N PHE A 128 -3.25 1.24 -4.95
CA PHE A 128 -4.70 1.15 -4.81
C PHE A 128 -5.21 -0.07 -5.56
N PHE A 129 -5.83 -0.98 -4.86
CA PHE A 129 -6.55 -2.10 -5.46
C PHE A 129 -8.02 -1.72 -5.56
N VAL A 130 -8.58 -1.87 -6.74
CA VAL A 130 -9.93 -1.39 -7.08
C VAL A 130 -10.77 -2.58 -7.52
N ARG A 131 -11.92 -2.75 -6.91
CA ARG A 131 -12.89 -3.80 -7.23
C ARG A 131 -13.38 -3.57 -8.62
N ASP A 132 -13.51 -3.44 -9.52
CA ASP A 132 -14.00 -3.14 -10.86
C ASP A 132 -13.48 -1.79 -11.35
N VAL A 133 -12.38 -1.86 -12.06
CA VAL A 133 -11.72 -0.65 -12.57
C VAL A 133 -12.60 0.13 -13.55
N ASP A 134 -13.47 -0.54 -14.29
CA ASP A 134 -14.29 0.12 -15.31
C ASP A 134 -15.34 1.06 -14.68
N THR A 135 -15.84 0.69 -13.51
CA THR A 135 -16.89 1.46 -12.83
C THR A 135 -16.38 2.28 -11.64
N GLN A 136 -15.33 1.83 -10.93
CA GLN A 136 -14.89 2.43 -9.67
C GLN A 136 -13.63 3.31 -9.77
N TYR A 137 -12.84 3.15 -10.85
CA TYR A 137 -11.54 3.84 -10.97
C TYR A 137 -11.65 5.36 -11.03
N ASN A 138 -12.67 5.87 -11.68
CA ASN A 138 -12.89 7.32 -11.79
C ASN A 138 -13.11 7.98 -10.43
N GLY A 139 -13.90 7.33 -9.55
CA GLY A 139 -14.10 7.81 -8.17
C GLY A 139 -12.82 7.85 -7.37
N LEU A 140 -12.00 6.80 -7.47
CA LEU A 140 -10.68 6.75 -6.85
C LEU A 140 -9.78 7.90 -7.32
N VAL A 141 -9.63 8.08 -8.64
CA VAL A 141 -8.72 9.09 -9.22
C VAL A 141 -9.13 10.50 -8.80
N LYS A 142 -10.43 10.80 -8.88
CA LYS A 142 -10.97 12.11 -8.48
C LYS A 142 -10.69 12.39 -7.01
N SER A 143 -11.06 11.47 -6.13
CA SER A 143 -10.87 11.60 -4.68
C SER A 143 -9.39 11.74 -4.30
N ARG A 144 -8.52 10.88 -4.86
CA ARG A 144 -7.08 10.95 -4.63
C ARG A 144 -6.51 12.30 -5.04
N ARG A 145 -6.87 12.81 -6.22
CA ARG A 145 -6.41 14.11 -6.70
C ARG A 145 -6.80 15.24 -5.75
N GLU A 146 -8.06 15.28 -5.35
CA GLU A 146 -8.56 16.32 -4.46
C GLU A 146 -7.88 16.25 -3.09
N CYS A 147 -7.76 15.06 -2.51
CA CYS A 147 -7.06 14.86 -1.24
C CYS A 147 -5.57 15.25 -1.34
N PHE A 148 -4.88 14.89 -2.42
CA PHE A 148 -3.48 15.25 -2.59
C PHE A 148 -3.29 16.76 -2.71
N LEU A 149 -4.18 17.46 -3.43
CA LEU A 149 -4.17 18.91 -3.49
C LEU A 149 -4.31 19.55 -2.11
N GLU A 150 -5.25 19.06 -1.30
CA GLU A 150 -5.44 19.57 0.08
C GLU A 150 -4.23 19.28 0.99
N GLN A 151 -3.47 18.24 0.68
CA GLN A 151 -2.28 17.83 1.44
C GLN A 151 -0.97 18.45 0.92
N GLY A 152 -1.02 19.49 0.10
CA GLY A 152 0.15 20.24 -0.35
C GLY A 152 0.86 19.64 -1.58
N LEU A 153 0.18 18.80 -2.36
CA LEU A 153 0.68 18.18 -3.60
C LEU A 153 -0.02 18.75 -4.85
N PRO A 154 0.11 20.05 -5.16
CA PRO A 154 -0.40 20.58 -6.41
C PRO A 154 0.43 20.09 -7.61
N PRO A 155 -0.10 20.22 -8.85
CA PRO A 155 0.53 19.67 -10.07
C PRO A 155 1.95 20.15 -10.40
N ASN A 156 2.39 21.24 -9.79
CA ASN A 156 3.73 21.83 -9.99
C ASN A 156 4.76 21.41 -8.94
N THR A 157 4.40 20.50 -8.04
CA THR A 157 5.33 19.89 -7.07
C THR A 157 5.82 18.53 -7.55
N HIS A 158 6.15 17.65 -6.63
CA HIS A 158 6.48 16.27 -6.94
C HIS A 158 5.21 15.38 -6.92
N TYR A 159 5.33 14.18 -7.44
CA TYR A 159 4.29 13.18 -7.41
C TYR A 159 4.69 11.99 -6.54
N ILE A 160 3.76 11.51 -5.72
CA ILE A 160 3.89 10.22 -5.05
C ILE A 160 3.80 9.12 -6.11
N ALA A 161 4.73 8.17 -6.10
CA ALA A 161 4.64 7.00 -6.97
C ALA A 161 3.36 6.24 -6.64
N SER A 162 2.39 6.26 -7.54
CA SER A 162 1.05 5.71 -7.29
C SER A 162 0.63 4.76 -8.40
N THR A 163 0.05 3.64 -8.02
CA THR A 163 -0.47 2.65 -8.96
C THR A 163 -1.90 2.29 -8.57
N GLY A 164 -2.84 2.40 -9.53
CA GLY A 164 -4.19 1.88 -9.42
C GLY A 164 -4.31 0.58 -10.22
N ILE A 165 -4.74 -0.50 -9.58
CA ILE A 165 -4.74 -1.84 -10.16
C ILE A 165 -6.11 -2.48 -9.91
N GLY A 166 -6.63 -3.22 -10.91
CA GLY A 166 -7.79 -4.08 -10.70
C GLY A 166 -7.48 -5.16 -9.68
N GLY A 167 -8.34 -5.28 -8.67
CA GLY A 167 -8.22 -6.29 -7.62
C GLY A 167 -9.26 -6.03 -6.53
N THR A 168 -10.09 -7.02 -6.24
CA THR A 168 -11.17 -6.86 -5.27
C THR A 168 -10.65 -7.06 -3.85
N PRO A 169 -10.85 -6.09 -2.93
CA PRO A 169 -10.56 -6.31 -1.52
C PRO A 169 -11.35 -7.51 -0.97
N ALA A 170 -10.81 -8.17 0.07
CA ALA A 170 -11.48 -9.33 0.66
C ALA A 170 -12.81 -8.98 1.35
N ASP A 171 -12.92 -7.80 1.92
CA ASP A 171 -14.21 -7.33 2.47
C ASP A 171 -15.19 -7.01 1.33
N PRO A 172 -16.40 -7.63 1.33
CA PRO A 172 -17.37 -7.45 0.27
C PRO A 172 -17.94 -6.03 0.16
N LYS A 173 -17.80 -5.19 1.19
CA LYS A 173 -18.22 -3.78 1.17
C LYS A 173 -17.14 -2.84 0.66
N ALA A 174 -15.88 -3.26 0.65
CA ALA A 174 -14.79 -2.43 0.18
C ALA A 174 -14.73 -2.41 -1.35
N LEU A 175 -14.69 -1.22 -1.92
CA LEU A 175 -14.48 -0.95 -3.35
C LEU A 175 -13.01 -0.65 -3.65
N VAL A 176 -12.28 -0.11 -2.66
CA VAL A 176 -10.89 0.31 -2.77
C VAL A 176 -10.12 -0.15 -1.54
N GLN A 177 -8.89 -0.63 -1.76
CA GLN A 177 -7.93 -0.93 -0.69
C GLN A 177 -6.61 -0.22 -0.98
N LEU A 178 -6.05 0.43 0.04
CA LEU A 178 -4.77 1.12 -0.01
C LEU A 178 -3.67 0.27 0.64
N GLY A 179 -2.54 0.17 -0.06
CA GLY A 179 -1.24 -0.13 0.52
C GLY A 179 -0.31 1.06 0.31
N SER A 180 0.54 1.36 1.28
CA SER A 180 1.45 2.49 1.19
C SER A 180 2.81 2.21 1.82
N TYR A 181 3.79 2.98 1.36
CA TYR A 181 5.12 3.05 1.92
C TYR A 181 5.48 4.51 2.16
N ALA A 182 5.87 4.81 3.39
CA ALA A 182 6.38 6.11 3.79
C ALA A 182 7.73 5.95 4.50
N MET A 183 8.48 7.06 4.61
CA MET A 183 9.79 7.05 5.24
C MET A 183 9.99 8.35 6.02
N THR A 184 10.64 8.25 7.18
CA THR A 184 11.10 9.39 7.98
C THR A 184 12.59 9.29 8.28
N GLY A 185 13.20 10.36 8.83
CA GLY A 185 14.61 10.40 9.20
C GLY A 185 15.56 10.84 8.09
N PHE A 186 15.08 11.04 6.85
CA PHE A 186 15.88 11.59 5.75
C PHE A 186 15.78 13.12 5.69
N GLN A 187 16.79 13.75 5.10
CA GLN A 187 16.77 15.17 4.78
C GLN A 187 16.18 15.38 3.37
N PRO A 188 15.52 16.52 3.09
CA PRO A 188 14.90 16.77 1.78
C PRO A 188 15.87 16.60 0.60
N GLU A 189 17.15 16.93 0.77
CA GLU A 189 18.19 16.83 -0.26
C GLU A 189 18.55 15.39 -0.62
N GLN A 190 18.17 14.42 0.21
CA GLN A 190 18.38 12.98 -0.02
C GLN A 190 17.26 12.39 -0.90
N GLN A 191 16.17 13.13 -1.11
CA GLN A 191 15.05 12.68 -1.92
C GLN A 191 15.20 13.11 -3.37
N HIS A 192 15.27 12.16 -4.28
CA HIS A 192 15.42 12.41 -5.71
C HIS A 192 14.21 11.87 -6.48
N TYR A 193 13.60 12.74 -7.29
CA TYR A 193 12.47 12.38 -8.14
C TYR A 193 12.96 12.04 -9.56
N LEU A 194 12.76 10.80 -9.97
CA LEU A 194 13.17 10.30 -11.27
C LEU A 194 11.94 10.09 -12.16
N TYR A 195 12.04 10.62 -13.38
CA TYR A 195 10.97 10.54 -14.39
C TYR A 195 11.49 9.78 -15.62
N ALA A 196 10.76 8.76 -16.04
CA ALA A 196 11.11 7.94 -17.21
C ALA A 196 10.55 8.57 -18.51
N LEU A 197 10.85 9.83 -18.80
CA LEU A 197 10.24 10.62 -19.87
C LEU A 197 10.51 10.09 -21.29
N SER A 198 11.50 9.21 -21.47
CA SER A 198 11.74 8.52 -22.73
C SER A 198 10.77 7.35 -22.99
N HIS A 199 10.02 6.91 -21.97
CA HIS A 199 9.13 5.74 -22.04
C HIS A 199 7.73 6.02 -21.55
N LEU A 200 7.55 7.04 -20.71
CA LEU A 200 6.30 7.40 -20.09
C LEU A 200 6.04 8.90 -20.24
N ASN A 201 4.81 9.28 -20.48
CA ASN A 201 4.40 10.68 -20.41
C ASN A 201 4.56 11.24 -19.00
N ARG A 202 4.59 12.55 -18.87
CA ARG A 202 4.55 13.18 -17.54
C ARG A 202 3.24 12.84 -16.84
N THR A 203 3.27 12.71 -15.53
CA THR A 203 2.10 12.35 -14.72
C THR A 203 0.92 13.30 -14.96
N ILE A 204 1.21 14.60 -15.10
CA ILE A 204 0.20 15.62 -15.40
C ILE A 204 -0.56 15.38 -16.73
N GLU A 205 0.09 14.77 -17.72
CA GLU A 205 -0.51 14.50 -19.05
C GLU A 205 -1.54 13.37 -19.00
N TYR A 206 -1.53 12.53 -17.96
CA TYR A 206 -2.53 11.50 -17.76
C TYR A 206 -3.84 12.02 -17.14
N GLY A 207 -3.92 13.30 -16.79
CA GLY A 207 -5.10 13.89 -16.15
C GLY A 207 -5.41 13.31 -14.76
N VAL A 208 -4.47 12.61 -14.16
CA VAL A 208 -4.60 11.91 -12.86
C VAL A 208 -3.94 12.66 -11.70
N THR A 209 -3.71 13.90 -11.91
CA THR A 209 -3.19 14.82 -10.87
C THR A 209 -4.32 15.51 -10.16
#